data_b5a29439b9b09f674030988c25dcf4e0
#
_entry.id   b5a29439b9b09f674030988c25dcf4e0
#
_cell.length_a   1.000
_cell.length_b   1.000
_cell.length_c   1.000
_cell.angle_alpha   90.00
_cell.angle_beta   90.00
_cell.angle_gamma   90.00
#
_symmetry.space_group_name_H-M   'P 1'
#
loop_
_entity.id
_entity.type
_entity.pdbx_description
1 polymer ?
#
loop_
_entity_poly.entity_id
_entity_poly.type
_entity_poly.pdbx_seq_one_letter_code
_entity_poly.pdbx_strand_id
1 'polypeptide(L)'
;MKPLIFLALTLSAGTSLSAFCFTAPSYAEALEDTQQLITTQKCQGCDLSGAGLVYANLAGAQINQANLSQVNLSRANLSGSNLSGSNLSGAVLFNANLTGADLSGADLSGADLRGSRLSGANLEGAKLEGANFLGAVGLPSEIATNDNLYSLGLAEAQRGNFRGAIENYNQAIAADGSFANAYLARGIARIQLGDQTGALQDSKQAEQLYVAQSNTAGTEASTQFSSGIEAMQAAAAQGQRGARGNFMNVLAAAASLLLRFAMP
;
A
#
# COMPACT_ATOMS: atom_id res chain seq x y z
N MET A 1 -39.47 -54.02 23.94
CA MET A 1 -40.39 -53.51 24.98
C MET A 1 -39.64 -53.38 26.27
N LYS A 2 -39.23 -52.21 26.69
CA LYS A 2 -38.81 -51.85 28.03
C LYS A 2 -39.17 -50.39 28.24
N PRO A 3 -39.81 -49.99 29.35
CA PRO A 3 -40.42 -48.69 29.54
C PRO A 3 -39.40 -47.65 29.99
N LEU A 4 -39.62 -46.41 29.52
CA LEU A 4 -38.97 -45.22 30.02
C LEU A 4 -39.42 -44.92 31.44
N ILE A 5 -38.49 -44.73 32.33
CA ILE A 5 -38.73 -44.23 33.67
C ILE A 5 -38.54 -42.71 33.63
N PHE A 6 -39.62 -41.97 33.75
CA PHE A 6 -39.60 -40.55 34.02
C PHE A 6 -39.25 -40.31 35.48
N LEU A 7 -38.11 -39.70 35.76
CA LEU A 7 -37.78 -39.21 37.09
C LEU A 7 -38.17 -37.72 37.15
N ALA A 8 -39.27 -37.43 37.78
CA ALA A 8 -39.67 -36.06 38.12
C ALA A 8 -38.85 -35.61 39.34
N LEU A 9 -37.92 -34.68 39.16
CA LEU A 9 -37.30 -33.95 40.26
C LEU A 9 -38.06 -32.63 40.45
N THR A 10 -38.77 -32.55 41.57
CA THR A 10 -39.33 -31.27 42.08
C THR A 10 -38.18 -30.48 42.70
N LEU A 11 -37.83 -29.34 42.14
CA LEU A 11 -36.88 -28.40 42.74
C LEU A 11 -37.63 -27.24 43.36
N SER A 12 -37.42 -27.07 44.65
CA SER A 12 -37.87 -25.98 45.49
C SER A 12 -37.19 -24.65 45.13
N ALA A 13 -37.94 -23.60 45.39
CA ALA A 13 -37.65 -22.18 45.10
C ALA A 13 -36.30 -21.68 45.64
N GLY A 14 -35.70 -20.78 44.88
CA GLY A 14 -34.89 -19.69 45.40
C GLY A 14 -33.42 -19.71 45.13
N THR A 15 -32.99 -19.56 43.88
CA THR A 15 -31.74 -18.83 43.55
C THR A 15 -31.93 -18.15 42.21
N SER A 16 -31.76 -16.85 42.20
CA SER A 16 -31.74 -16.02 41.00
C SER A 16 -30.55 -16.46 40.12
N LEU A 17 -30.84 -17.27 39.10
CA LEU A 17 -29.90 -17.46 38.00
C LEU A 17 -29.81 -16.14 37.25
N SER A 18 -28.83 -15.31 37.59
CA SER A 18 -28.37 -14.29 36.69
C SER A 18 -27.97 -15.01 35.39
N ALA A 19 -28.82 -14.85 34.37
CA ALA A 19 -28.47 -15.25 33.01
C ALA A 19 -27.20 -14.48 32.64
N PHE A 20 -26.05 -15.13 32.78
CA PHE A 20 -24.87 -14.75 32.04
C PHE A 20 -25.22 -15.00 30.58
N CYS A 21 -25.71 -13.94 29.90
CA CYS A 21 -25.63 -13.87 28.47
C CYS A 21 -24.15 -13.93 28.15
N PHE A 22 -23.63 -15.12 27.93
CA PHE A 22 -22.43 -15.29 27.12
C PHE A 22 -22.85 -14.76 25.75
N THR A 23 -22.47 -13.52 25.47
CA THR A 23 -22.38 -13.07 24.09
C THR A 23 -21.40 -14.02 23.44
N ALA A 24 -21.90 -14.98 22.67
CA ALA A 24 -21.09 -15.83 21.84
C ALA A 24 -20.27 -14.90 20.93
N PRO A 25 -18.96 -15.12 20.81
CA PRO A 25 -18.08 -14.16 20.16
C PRO A 25 -18.42 -14.08 18.67
N SER A 26 -18.17 -12.90 18.12
CA SER A 26 -18.26 -12.47 16.73
C SER A 26 -17.82 -13.46 15.63
N TYR A 27 -17.14 -14.53 15.98
CA TYR A 27 -16.68 -15.56 15.04
C TYR A 27 -17.80 -16.38 14.37
N ALA A 28 -18.92 -16.61 15.06
CA ALA A 28 -20.03 -17.38 14.48
C ALA A 28 -20.80 -16.52 13.48
N GLU A 29 -20.97 -15.25 13.77
CA GLU A 29 -21.65 -14.27 12.91
C GLU A 29 -20.81 -14.01 11.65
N ALA A 30 -19.50 -13.80 11.78
CA ALA A 30 -18.59 -13.62 10.65
C ALA A 30 -18.54 -14.87 9.73
N LEU A 31 -18.74 -16.08 10.26
CA LEU A 31 -18.79 -17.29 9.45
C LEU A 31 -20.10 -17.39 8.63
N GLU A 32 -21.24 -17.02 9.21
CA GLU A 32 -22.52 -16.96 8.52
C GLU A 32 -22.51 -15.90 7.43
N ASP A 33 -22.00 -14.71 7.72
CA ASP A 33 -21.88 -13.59 6.78
C ASP A 33 -20.93 -13.95 5.63
N THR A 34 -19.82 -14.64 5.91
CA THR A 34 -18.91 -15.13 4.88
C THR A 34 -19.60 -16.15 3.96
N GLN A 35 -20.35 -17.08 4.52
CA GLN A 35 -21.11 -18.06 3.75
C GLN A 35 -22.21 -17.39 2.90
N GLN A 36 -22.90 -16.40 3.47
CA GLN A 36 -23.89 -15.59 2.75
C GLN A 36 -23.24 -14.88 1.56
N LEU A 37 -22.10 -14.18 1.77
CA LEU A 37 -21.39 -13.49 0.71
C LEU A 37 -21.02 -14.44 -0.44
N ILE A 38 -20.42 -15.58 -0.12
CA ILE A 38 -19.95 -16.52 -1.13
C ILE A 38 -21.11 -17.11 -1.95
N THR A 39 -22.25 -17.36 -1.32
CA THR A 39 -23.39 -18.01 -1.97
C THR A 39 -24.30 -17.05 -2.71
N THR A 40 -24.49 -15.83 -2.17
CA THR A 40 -25.48 -14.88 -2.71
C THR A 40 -24.85 -13.66 -3.38
N GLN A 41 -23.56 -13.40 -3.14
CA GLN A 41 -22.84 -12.17 -3.49
C GLN A 41 -23.46 -10.89 -2.94
N LYS A 42 -24.22 -11.02 -1.83
CA LYS A 42 -24.89 -9.91 -1.16
C LYS A 42 -24.60 -9.95 0.33
N CYS A 43 -23.93 -8.91 0.83
CA CYS A 43 -23.52 -8.82 2.22
C CYS A 43 -23.39 -7.35 2.64
N GLN A 44 -24.47 -6.60 2.46
CA GLN A 44 -24.51 -5.19 2.88
C GLN A 44 -24.52 -5.09 4.41
N GLY A 45 -23.58 -4.36 4.97
CA GLY A 45 -23.45 -4.16 6.42
C GLY A 45 -23.00 -5.38 7.21
N CYS A 46 -22.60 -6.49 6.56
CA CYS A 46 -22.10 -7.69 7.22
C CYS A 46 -20.80 -7.45 7.99
N ASP A 47 -20.52 -8.32 8.96
CA ASP A 47 -19.21 -8.40 9.60
C ASP A 47 -18.36 -9.52 8.98
N LEU A 48 -17.43 -9.11 8.12
CA LEU A 48 -16.47 -9.97 7.43
C LEU A 48 -15.06 -9.75 7.96
N SER A 49 -14.92 -9.16 9.14
CA SER A 49 -13.62 -8.81 9.71
C SER A 49 -12.71 -10.04 9.89
N GLY A 50 -11.47 -9.93 9.42
CA GLY A 50 -10.50 -11.01 9.47
C GLY A 50 -10.83 -12.24 8.61
N ALA A 51 -11.90 -12.22 7.81
CA ALA A 51 -12.30 -13.35 6.99
C ALA A 51 -11.23 -13.70 5.93
N GLY A 52 -11.07 -15.00 5.64
CA GLY A 52 -10.16 -15.52 4.62
C GLY A 52 -10.88 -15.69 3.27
N LEU A 53 -10.79 -14.71 2.39
CA LEU A 53 -11.45 -14.68 1.07
C LEU A 53 -10.43 -14.71 -0.08
N VAL A 54 -9.32 -15.40 0.12
CA VAL A 54 -8.25 -15.54 -0.89
C VAL A 54 -8.79 -16.24 -2.12
N TYR A 55 -8.52 -15.66 -3.32
CA TYR A 55 -9.04 -16.13 -4.61
C TYR A 55 -10.57 -16.11 -4.74
N ALA A 56 -11.32 -15.53 -3.81
CA ALA A 56 -12.77 -15.48 -3.91
C ALA A 56 -13.23 -14.76 -5.19
N ASN A 57 -14.25 -15.32 -5.85
CA ASN A 57 -14.90 -14.62 -6.94
C ASN A 57 -16.07 -13.80 -6.41
N LEU A 58 -15.86 -12.51 -6.29
CA LEU A 58 -16.79 -11.50 -5.75
C LEU A 58 -17.10 -10.44 -6.81
N ALA A 59 -17.02 -10.82 -8.10
CA ALA A 59 -17.31 -9.88 -9.18
C ALA A 59 -18.79 -9.42 -9.11
N GLY A 60 -19.00 -8.10 -9.08
CA GLY A 60 -20.33 -7.50 -8.95
C GLY A 60 -20.98 -7.64 -7.57
N ALA A 61 -20.29 -8.18 -6.59
CA ALA A 61 -20.82 -8.38 -5.24
C ALA A 61 -21.24 -7.06 -4.58
N GLN A 62 -22.34 -7.12 -3.81
CA GLN A 62 -22.88 -6.00 -3.04
C GLN A 62 -22.41 -6.13 -1.59
N ILE A 63 -21.36 -5.40 -1.24
CA ILE A 63 -20.65 -5.49 0.06
C ILE A 63 -20.53 -4.09 0.68
N ASN A 64 -21.38 -3.18 0.27
CA ASN A 64 -21.34 -1.80 0.75
C ASN A 64 -21.65 -1.73 2.26
N GLN A 65 -20.99 -0.79 2.96
CA GLN A 65 -21.11 -0.57 4.40
C GLN A 65 -20.71 -1.77 5.28
N ALA A 66 -20.10 -2.81 4.74
CA ALA A 66 -19.63 -3.98 5.47
C ALA A 66 -18.36 -3.68 6.27
N ASN A 67 -18.16 -4.41 7.36
CA ASN A 67 -16.90 -4.45 8.08
C ASN A 67 -15.98 -5.52 7.46
N LEU A 68 -15.00 -5.08 6.69
CA LEU A 68 -13.97 -5.88 6.01
C LEU A 68 -12.59 -5.63 6.63
N SER A 69 -12.54 -5.11 7.86
CA SER A 69 -11.27 -4.82 8.51
C SER A 69 -10.40 -6.08 8.63
N GLN A 70 -9.13 -5.97 8.24
CA GLN A 70 -8.15 -7.07 8.27
C GLN A 70 -8.54 -8.31 7.44
N VAL A 71 -9.53 -8.23 6.56
CA VAL A 71 -9.92 -9.30 5.65
C VAL A 71 -8.77 -9.67 4.71
N ASN A 72 -8.63 -10.95 4.39
CA ASN A 72 -7.68 -11.38 3.37
C ASN A 72 -8.40 -11.65 2.03
N LEU A 73 -8.32 -10.67 1.14
CA LEU A 73 -8.85 -10.69 -0.23
C LEU A 73 -7.74 -10.84 -1.28
N SER A 74 -6.59 -11.43 -0.90
CA SER A 74 -5.48 -11.62 -1.83
C SER A 74 -5.95 -12.38 -3.07
N ARG A 75 -5.65 -11.80 -4.25
CA ARG A 75 -6.01 -12.36 -5.56
C ARG A 75 -7.52 -12.59 -5.78
N ALA A 76 -8.38 -12.00 -4.95
CA ALA A 76 -9.82 -12.05 -5.15
C ALA A 76 -10.22 -11.26 -6.40
N ASN A 77 -11.30 -11.68 -7.04
CA ASN A 77 -11.93 -10.94 -8.11
C ASN A 77 -13.08 -10.11 -7.55
N LEU A 78 -12.87 -8.81 -7.43
CA LEU A 78 -13.80 -7.79 -6.95
C LEU A 78 -14.24 -6.85 -8.08
N SER A 79 -14.08 -7.26 -9.34
CA SER A 79 -14.42 -6.40 -10.48
C SER A 79 -15.88 -6.00 -10.48
N GLY A 80 -16.15 -4.68 -10.58
CA GLY A 80 -17.50 -4.12 -10.56
C GLY A 80 -18.25 -4.31 -9.24
N SER A 81 -17.61 -4.74 -8.15
CA SER A 81 -18.26 -4.86 -6.85
C SER A 81 -18.56 -3.49 -6.23
N ASN A 82 -19.61 -3.44 -5.42
CA ASN A 82 -19.93 -2.28 -4.60
C ASN A 82 -19.37 -2.48 -3.19
N LEU A 83 -18.35 -1.71 -2.85
CA LEU A 83 -17.67 -1.64 -1.55
C LEU A 83 -17.82 -0.27 -0.90
N SER A 84 -18.78 0.54 -1.39
CA SER A 84 -18.94 1.92 -0.92
C SER A 84 -19.20 1.99 0.58
N GLY A 85 -18.49 2.90 1.26
CA GLY A 85 -18.60 3.10 2.70
C GLY A 85 -18.19 1.92 3.58
N SER A 86 -17.57 0.88 3.02
CA SER A 86 -17.09 -0.28 3.79
C SER A 86 -15.80 0.04 4.56
N ASN A 87 -15.58 -0.68 5.65
CA ASN A 87 -14.34 -0.61 6.41
C ASN A 87 -13.37 -1.70 5.93
N LEU A 88 -12.35 -1.31 5.16
CA LEU A 88 -11.26 -2.17 4.65
C LEU A 88 -9.93 -1.88 5.36
N SER A 89 -9.96 -1.29 6.56
CA SER A 89 -8.73 -0.93 7.28
C SER A 89 -7.86 -2.15 7.56
N GLY A 90 -6.58 -2.08 7.18
CA GLY A 90 -5.64 -3.18 7.29
C GLY A 90 -5.96 -4.40 6.42
N ALA A 91 -6.91 -4.32 5.48
CA ALA A 91 -7.26 -5.41 4.58
C ALA A 91 -6.09 -5.79 3.66
N VAL A 92 -5.98 -7.08 3.30
CA VAL A 92 -4.98 -7.57 2.35
C VAL A 92 -5.63 -7.79 1.00
N LEU A 93 -5.38 -6.87 0.06
CA LEU A 93 -5.88 -6.85 -1.32
C LEU A 93 -4.77 -7.14 -2.35
N PHE A 94 -3.73 -7.86 -1.92
CA PHE A 94 -2.57 -8.17 -2.76
C PHE A 94 -2.98 -8.87 -4.05
N ASN A 95 -2.63 -8.27 -5.21
CA ASN A 95 -3.00 -8.75 -6.54
C ASN A 95 -4.52 -8.91 -6.76
N ALA A 96 -5.38 -8.26 -5.98
CA ALA A 96 -6.83 -8.29 -6.19
C ALA A 96 -7.23 -7.55 -7.47
N ASN A 97 -8.31 -8.00 -8.10
CA ASN A 97 -8.89 -7.31 -9.24
C ASN A 97 -10.05 -6.43 -8.76
N LEU A 98 -9.82 -5.13 -8.69
CA LEU A 98 -10.79 -4.09 -8.30
C LEU A 98 -11.25 -3.25 -9.52
N THR A 99 -11.08 -3.77 -10.73
CA THR A 99 -11.45 -3.05 -11.95
C THR A 99 -12.93 -2.66 -11.92
N GLY A 100 -13.22 -1.36 -12.02
CA GLY A 100 -14.59 -0.82 -11.97
C GLY A 100 -15.30 -0.98 -10.63
N ALA A 101 -14.63 -1.35 -9.56
CA ALA A 101 -15.24 -1.44 -8.22
C ALA A 101 -15.58 -0.04 -7.68
N ASP A 102 -16.69 0.06 -6.94
CA ASP A 102 -17.03 1.26 -6.19
C ASP A 102 -16.52 1.17 -4.75
N LEU A 103 -15.50 1.95 -4.45
CA LEU A 103 -14.85 2.11 -3.15
C LEU A 103 -15.13 3.49 -2.55
N SER A 104 -16.14 4.21 -3.06
CA SER A 104 -16.44 5.56 -2.60
C SER A 104 -16.70 5.60 -1.10
N GLY A 105 -16.05 6.51 -0.39
CA GLY A 105 -16.14 6.66 1.06
C GLY A 105 -15.63 5.47 1.88
N ALA A 106 -15.02 4.46 1.27
CA ALA A 106 -14.46 3.30 1.98
C ALA A 106 -13.23 3.69 2.83
N ASP A 107 -13.03 2.99 3.93
CA ASP A 107 -11.81 3.14 4.76
C ASP A 107 -10.78 2.08 4.34
N LEU A 108 -9.74 2.49 3.62
CA LEU A 108 -8.62 1.65 3.17
C LEU A 108 -7.35 1.94 3.98
N SER A 109 -7.46 2.56 5.15
CA SER A 109 -6.30 2.92 5.97
C SER A 109 -5.46 1.69 6.29
N GLY A 110 -4.16 1.75 5.96
CA GLY A 110 -3.21 0.66 6.15
C GLY A 110 -3.46 -0.59 5.28
N ALA A 111 -4.36 -0.54 4.29
CA ALA A 111 -4.64 -1.68 3.41
C ALA A 111 -3.47 -1.98 2.47
N ASP A 112 -3.25 -3.27 2.18
CA ASP A 112 -2.23 -3.75 1.23
C ASP A 112 -2.84 -3.99 -0.15
N LEU A 113 -2.74 -2.99 -1.04
CA LEU A 113 -3.24 -3.05 -2.42
C LEU A 113 -2.11 -3.36 -3.44
N ARG A 114 -0.98 -3.92 -2.99
CA ARG A 114 0.16 -4.18 -3.89
C ARG A 114 -0.24 -5.09 -5.05
N GLY A 115 0.11 -4.64 -6.27
CA GLY A 115 -0.18 -5.37 -7.51
C GLY A 115 -1.66 -5.44 -7.88
N SER A 116 -2.56 -4.78 -7.16
CA SER A 116 -3.99 -4.76 -7.46
C SER A 116 -4.29 -4.03 -8.78
N ARG A 117 -5.45 -4.31 -9.36
CA ARG A 117 -5.97 -3.63 -10.56
C ARG A 117 -7.09 -2.71 -10.15
N LEU A 118 -6.93 -1.41 -10.40
CA LEU A 118 -7.85 -0.34 -10.01
C LEU A 118 -8.42 0.43 -11.19
N SER A 119 -8.24 -0.07 -12.42
CA SER A 119 -8.72 0.62 -13.63
C SER A 119 -10.22 0.89 -13.55
N GLY A 120 -10.60 2.18 -13.55
CA GLY A 120 -11.99 2.60 -13.42
C GLY A 120 -12.63 2.38 -12.05
N ALA A 121 -11.86 2.03 -11.03
CA ALA A 121 -12.35 2.00 -9.66
C ALA A 121 -12.67 3.44 -9.18
N ASN A 122 -13.76 3.58 -8.43
CA ASN A 122 -14.16 4.83 -7.80
C ASN A 122 -13.64 4.87 -6.36
N LEU A 123 -12.73 5.79 -6.05
CA LEU A 123 -12.15 5.99 -4.73
C LEU A 123 -12.51 7.36 -4.14
N GLU A 124 -13.55 8.00 -4.66
CA GLU A 124 -14.00 9.32 -4.19
C GLU A 124 -14.33 9.30 -2.70
N GLY A 125 -13.66 10.17 -1.92
CA GLY A 125 -13.85 10.26 -0.47
C GLY A 125 -13.33 9.06 0.33
N ALA A 126 -12.61 8.12 -0.30
CA ALA A 126 -12.00 7.00 0.40
C ALA A 126 -10.84 7.49 1.29
N LYS A 127 -10.67 6.85 2.45
CA LYS A 127 -9.51 7.08 3.34
C LYS A 127 -8.37 6.14 2.93
N LEU A 128 -7.20 6.71 2.66
CA LEU A 128 -6.06 5.98 2.08
C LEU A 128 -4.79 6.07 2.93
N GLU A 129 -4.88 6.59 4.16
CA GLU A 129 -3.74 6.80 5.04
C GLU A 129 -2.98 5.48 5.29
N GLY A 130 -1.72 5.45 4.88
CA GLY A 130 -0.86 4.27 5.01
C GLY A 130 -1.22 3.09 4.10
N ALA A 131 -2.16 3.24 3.17
CA ALA A 131 -2.45 2.23 2.16
C ALA A 131 -1.25 2.04 1.20
N ASN A 132 -1.00 0.79 0.82
CA ASN A 132 0.14 0.43 -0.02
C ASN A 132 -0.32 0.03 -1.43
N PHE A 133 -0.12 0.91 -2.41
CA PHE A 133 -0.50 0.71 -3.82
C PHE A 133 0.65 0.21 -4.71
N LEU A 134 1.73 -0.27 -4.13
CA LEU A 134 2.91 -0.65 -4.88
C LEU A 134 2.62 -1.64 -6.00
N GLY A 135 3.00 -1.29 -7.23
CA GLY A 135 2.74 -2.12 -8.41
C GLY A 135 1.25 -2.25 -8.73
N ALA A 136 0.38 -1.49 -8.06
CA ALA A 136 -1.01 -1.37 -8.48
C ALA A 136 -1.11 -0.69 -9.85
N VAL A 137 -2.04 -1.14 -10.68
CA VAL A 137 -2.23 -0.60 -12.03
C VAL A 137 -3.61 0.02 -12.19
N GLY A 138 -3.67 1.11 -13.00
CA GLY A 138 -4.91 1.82 -13.24
C GLY A 138 -5.37 2.66 -12.05
N LEU A 139 -4.42 3.20 -11.29
CA LEU A 139 -4.73 4.16 -10.21
C LEU A 139 -5.55 5.31 -10.76
N PRO A 140 -6.67 5.67 -10.12
CA PRO A 140 -7.39 6.90 -10.43
C PRO A 140 -6.50 8.12 -10.31
N SER A 141 -6.75 9.13 -11.17
CA SER A 141 -5.93 10.35 -11.24
C SER A 141 -5.82 11.08 -9.89
N GLU A 142 -6.86 10.96 -9.08
CA GLU A 142 -6.95 11.56 -7.74
C GLU A 142 -5.91 11.01 -6.77
N ILE A 143 -5.44 9.77 -7.01
CA ILE A 143 -4.46 9.07 -6.17
C ILE A 143 -3.07 9.03 -6.83
N ALA A 144 -3.04 9.05 -8.16
CA ALA A 144 -1.80 9.04 -8.94
C ALA A 144 -1.09 10.41 -8.89
N THR A 145 -1.13 11.09 -7.73
CA THR A 145 -0.38 12.33 -7.55
C THR A 145 1.12 12.05 -7.50
N ASN A 146 1.92 13.04 -7.92
CA ASN A 146 3.37 12.95 -7.86
C ASN A 146 3.89 12.59 -6.44
N ASP A 147 3.29 13.16 -5.39
CA ASP A 147 3.67 12.90 -4.00
C ASP A 147 3.37 11.46 -3.56
N ASN A 148 2.19 10.93 -3.91
CA ASN A 148 1.82 9.56 -3.60
C ASN A 148 2.74 8.56 -4.34
N LEU A 149 2.96 8.78 -5.63
CA LEU A 149 3.85 7.94 -6.43
C LEU A 149 5.30 8.01 -5.93
N TYR A 150 5.77 9.19 -5.54
CA TYR A 150 7.08 9.37 -4.93
C TYR A 150 7.19 8.60 -3.60
N SER A 151 6.19 8.72 -2.73
CA SER A 151 6.16 8.01 -1.43
C SER A 151 6.16 6.49 -1.60
N LEU A 152 5.44 5.97 -2.61
CA LEU A 152 5.49 4.56 -3.00
C LEU A 152 6.90 4.14 -3.45
N GLY A 153 7.55 4.99 -4.25
CA GLY A 153 8.93 4.77 -4.68
C GLY A 153 9.90 4.70 -3.49
N LEU A 154 9.76 5.60 -2.52
CA LEU A 154 10.57 5.57 -1.29
C LEU A 154 10.35 4.27 -0.49
N ALA A 155 9.10 3.83 -0.33
CA ALA A 155 8.79 2.59 0.37
C ALA A 155 9.45 1.37 -0.29
N GLU A 156 9.50 1.34 -1.63
CA GLU A 156 10.20 0.29 -2.37
C GLU A 156 11.72 0.35 -2.22
N ALA A 157 12.28 1.53 -2.31
CA ALA A 157 13.73 1.72 -2.12
C ALA A 157 14.15 1.25 -0.72
N GLN A 158 13.36 1.54 0.32
CA GLN A 158 13.59 1.08 1.70
C GLN A 158 13.58 -0.45 1.83
N ARG A 159 12.77 -1.14 1.01
CA ARG A 159 12.73 -2.61 0.95
C ARG A 159 13.84 -3.23 0.08
N GLY A 160 14.67 -2.38 -0.55
CA GLY A 160 15.71 -2.81 -1.50
C GLY A 160 15.17 -3.14 -2.90
N ASN A 161 13.89 -2.94 -3.17
CA ASN A 161 13.32 -3.10 -4.51
C ASN A 161 13.54 -1.85 -5.36
N PHE A 162 14.78 -1.62 -5.77
CA PHE A 162 15.14 -0.41 -6.53
C PHE A 162 14.50 -0.36 -7.93
N ARG A 163 14.15 -1.50 -8.53
CA ARG A 163 13.41 -1.50 -9.81
C ARG A 163 12.00 -0.97 -9.63
N GLY A 164 11.25 -1.46 -8.66
CA GLY A 164 9.93 -0.96 -8.33
C GLY A 164 9.95 0.51 -7.90
N ALA A 165 10.99 0.93 -7.16
CA ALA A 165 11.18 2.34 -6.81
C ALA A 165 11.32 3.22 -8.06
N ILE A 166 12.17 2.82 -9.04
CA ILE A 166 12.36 3.56 -10.29
C ILE A 166 11.06 3.66 -11.09
N GLU A 167 10.25 2.61 -11.14
CA GLU A 167 8.94 2.64 -11.82
C GLU A 167 8.00 3.67 -11.20
N ASN A 168 7.91 3.72 -9.88
CA ASN A 168 7.10 4.71 -9.18
C ASN A 168 7.63 6.14 -9.37
N TYR A 169 8.95 6.35 -9.31
CA TYR A 169 9.55 7.65 -9.58
C TYR A 169 9.34 8.09 -11.02
N ASN A 170 9.38 7.18 -11.99
CA ASN A 170 9.04 7.49 -13.39
C ASN A 170 7.61 8.01 -13.53
N GLN A 171 6.66 7.38 -12.83
CA GLN A 171 5.27 7.82 -12.82
C GLN A 171 5.12 9.17 -12.13
N ALA A 172 5.80 9.40 -11.00
CA ALA A 172 5.80 10.70 -10.31
C ALA A 172 6.34 11.81 -11.20
N ILE A 173 7.45 11.56 -11.92
CA ILE A 173 8.04 12.50 -12.88
C ILE A 173 7.12 12.73 -14.09
N ALA A 174 6.41 11.72 -14.55
CA ALA A 174 5.44 11.86 -15.65
C ALA A 174 4.22 12.68 -15.21
N ALA A 175 3.81 12.61 -13.95
CA ALA A 175 2.74 13.43 -13.39
C ALA A 175 3.19 14.88 -13.18
N ASP A 176 4.43 15.08 -12.73
CA ASP A 176 5.05 16.42 -12.58
C ASP A 176 6.53 16.39 -12.96
N GLY A 177 6.84 16.86 -14.16
CA GLY A 177 8.21 16.96 -14.67
C GLY A 177 9.12 17.93 -13.91
N SER A 178 8.57 18.75 -13.00
CA SER A 178 9.32 19.67 -12.14
C SER A 178 9.62 19.11 -10.75
N PHE A 179 9.22 17.88 -10.47
CA PHE A 179 9.37 17.26 -9.15
C PHE A 179 10.80 16.80 -8.86
N ALA A 180 11.64 17.73 -8.42
CA ALA A 180 13.09 17.52 -8.20
C ALA A 180 13.41 16.32 -7.29
N ASN A 181 12.61 16.10 -6.23
CA ASN A 181 12.80 15.00 -5.30
C ASN A 181 12.74 13.63 -5.99
N ALA A 182 11.82 13.47 -6.97
CA ALA A 182 11.67 12.19 -7.68
C ALA A 182 12.88 11.90 -8.59
N TYR A 183 13.46 12.92 -9.23
CA TYR A 183 14.69 12.77 -10.00
C TYR A 183 15.86 12.34 -9.11
N LEU A 184 16.10 13.02 -7.98
CA LEU A 184 17.19 12.67 -7.07
C LEU A 184 17.02 11.26 -6.52
N ALA A 185 15.80 10.90 -6.10
CA ALA A 185 15.49 9.56 -5.58
C ALA A 185 15.67 8.47 -6.64
N ARG A 186 15.26 8.74 -7.90
CA ARG A 186 15.48 7.82 -9.02
C ARG A 186 16.98 7.63 -9.31
N GLY A 187 17.76 8.71 -9.28
CA GLY A 187 19.22 8.66 -9.42
C GLY A 187 19.87 7.77 -8.36
N ILE A 188 19.44 7.90 -7.09
CA ILE A 188 19.92 7.06 -5.99
C ILE A 188 19.55 5.59 -6.22
N ALA A 189 18.33 5.30 -6.65
CA ALA A 189 17.90 3.94 -6.94
C ALA A 189 18.66 3.33 -8.13
N ARG A 190 18.96 4.13 -9.18
CA ARG A 190 19.76 3.72 -10.33
C ARG A 190 21.19 3.33 -9.97
N ILE A 191 21.84 4.07 -9.07
CA ILE A 191 23.16 3.71 -8.55
C ILE A 191 23.16 2.35 -7.88
N GLN A 192 22.14 2.01 -7.12
CA GLN A 192 22.01 0.70 -6.48
C GLN A 192 21.91 -0.45 -7.49
N LEU A 193 21.43 -0.17 -8.69
CA LEU A 193 21.38 -1.12 -9.81
C LEU A 193 22.60 -1.04 -10.74
N GLY A 194 23.59 -0.15 -10.46
CA GLY A 194 24.79 0.04 -11.24
C GLY A 194 24.65 0.98 -12.44
N ASP A 195 23.49 1.62 -12.64
CA ASP A 195 23.28 2.61 -13.69
C ASP A 195 23.84 3.98 -13.29
N GLN A 196 25.14 4.13 -13.38
CA GLN A 196 25.84 5.37 -13.04
C GLN A 196 25.49 6.52 -14.00
N THR A 197 25.29 6.21 -15.28
CA THR A 197 25.00 7.23 -16.30
C THR A 197 23.61 7.84 -16.09
N GLY A 198 22.59 7.00 -15.90
CA GLY A 198 21.25 7.46 -15.61
C GLY A 198 21.16 8.19 -14.27
N ALA A 199 21.92 7.74 -13.28
CA ALA A 199 21.98 8.40 -11.97
C ALA A 199 22.59 9.80 -12.06
N LEU A 200 23.66 9.98 -12.85
CA LEU A 200 24.29 11.29 -13.07
C LEU A 200 23.32 12.24 -13.80
N GLN A 201 22.61 11.75 -14.81
CA GLN A 201 21.61 12.55 -15.54
C GLN A 201 20.50 13.01 -14.59
N ASP A 202 19.94 12.10 -13.79
CA ASP A 202 18.90 12.41 -12.83
C ASP A 202 19.37 13.41 -11.77
N SER A 203 20.58 13.24 -11.26
CA SER A 203 21.17 14.16 -10.28
C SER A 203 21.30 15.58 -10.82
N LYS A 204 21.79 15.73 -12.05
CA LYS A 204 21.92 17.05 -12.71
C LYS A 204 20.55 17.68 -13.00
N GLN A 205 19.57 16.87 -13.37
CA GLN A 205 18.20 17.35 -13.56
C GLN A 205 17.59 17.83 -12.24
N ALA A 206 17.77 17.06 -11.16
CA ALA A 206 17.33 17.44 -9.82
C ALA A 206 17.98 18.76 -9.37
N GLU A 207 19.29 18.91 -9.56
CA GLU A 207 20.03 20.14 -9.23
C GLU A 207 19.42 21.37 -9.92
N GLN A 208 19.20 21.29 -11.25
CA GLN A 208 18.58 22.38 -12.01
C GLN A 208 17.20 22.76 -11.47
N LEU A 209 16.37 21.77 -11.16
CA LEU A 209 15.03 22.00 -10.63
C LEU A 209 15.08 22.59 -9.21
N TYR A 210 15.96 22.11 -8.33
CA TYR A 210 16.13 22.69 -6.99
C TYR A 210 16.63 24.14 -7.03
N VAL A 211 17.54 24.45 -7.95
CA VAL A 211 17.98 25.85 -8.18
C VAL A 211 16.78 26.71 -8.59
N ALA A 212 15.97 26.25 -9.54
CA ALA A 212 14.79 26.97 -9.99
C ALA A 212 13.74 27.18 -8.87
N GLN A 213 13.68 26.23 -7.94
CA GLN A 213 12.80 26.25 -6.75
C GLN A 213 13.41 26.99 -5.55
N SER A 214 14.62 27.54 -5.68
CA SER A 214 15.37 28.19 -4.58
C SER A 214 15.59 27.26 -3.38
N ASN A 215 15.65 25.95 -3.60
CA ASN A 215 15.90 24.94 -2.58
C ASN A 215 17.40 24.64 -2.46
N THR A 216 18.08 25.40 -1.60
CA THR A 216 19.54 25.28 -1.38
C THR A 216 19.95 23.90 -0.89
N ALA A 217 19.21 23.30 0.04
CA ALA A 217 19.53 21.97 0.57
C ALA A 217 19.43 20.88 -0.50
N GLY A 218 18.39 20.94 -1.34
CA GLY A 218 18.24 20.04 -2.47
C GLY A 218 19.34 20.22 -3.53
N THR A 219 19.71 21.47 -3.81
CA THR A 219 20.81 21.80 -4.73
C THR A 219 22.12 21.20 -4.22
N GLU A 220 22.49 21.48 -2.95
CA GLU A 220 23.72 20.93 -2.36
C GLU A 220 23.78 19.40 -2.40
N ALA A 221 22.68 18.73 -2.05
CA ALA A 221 22.60 17.27 -2.09
C ALA A 221 22.79 16.70 -3.50
N SER A 222 22.14 17.33 -4.48
CA SER A 222 22.25 16.90 -5.88
C SER A 222 23.65 17.13 -6.43
N THR A 223 24.26 18.27 -6.14
CA THR A 223 25.66 18.59 -6.52
C THR A 223 26.66 17.62 -5.86
N GLN A 224 26.50 17.33 -4.58
CA GLN A 224 27.35 16.35 -3.90
C GLN A 224 27.20 14.96 -4.49
N PHE A 225 25.96 14.55 -4.81
CA PHE A 225 25.67 13.25 -5.38
C PHE A 225 26.25 13.13 -6.79
N SER A 226 26.08 14.11 -7.68
CA SER A 226 26.67 14.12 -9.03
C SER A 226 28.18 14.10 -9.00
N SER A 227 28.81 14.95 -8.17
CA SER A 227 30.27 14.98 -7.99
C SER A 227 30.81 13.65 -7.46
N GLY A 228 30.10 12.98 -6.55
CA GLY A 228 30.46 11.65 -6.06
C GLY A 228 30.43 10.59 -7.15
N ILE A 229 29.44 10.63 -8.05
CA ILE A 229 29.37 9.71 -9.20
C ILE A 229 30.53 9.97 -10.18
N GLU A 230 30.80 11.24 -10.50
CA GLU A 230 31.91 11.61 -11.40
C GLU A 230 33.28 11.18 -10.84
N ALA A 231 33.50 11.38 -9.53
CA ALA A 231 34.70 10.92 -8.86
C ALA A 231 34.86 9.39 -8.91
N MET A 232 33.79 8.65 -8.73
CA MET A 232 33.75 7.20 -8.83
C MET A 232 34.10 6.73 -10.26
N GLN A 233 33.53 7.38 -11.28
CA GLN A 233 33.83 7.09 -12.69
C GLN A 233 35.31 7.38 -13.05
N ALA A 234 35.84 8.52 -12.60
CA ALA A 234 37.22 8.89 -12.79
C ALA A 234 38.18 7.90 -12.13
N ALA A 235 37.92 7.48 -10.91
CA ALA A 235 38.73 6.49 -10.20
C ALA A 235 38.67 5.10 -10.87
N ALA A 236 37.52 4.70 -11.37
CA ALA A 236 37.37 3.46 -12.13
C ALA A 236 38.19 3.49 -13.42
N ALA A 237 38.21 4.62 -14.13
CA ALA A 237 39.02 4.82 -15.33
C ALA A 237 40.54 4.74 -15.04
N GLN A 238 40.95 5.11 -13.81
CA GLN A 238 42.37 5.06 -13.36
C GLN A 238 42.74 3.72 -12.70
N GLY A 239 41.85 2.74 -12.66
CA GLY A 239 42.09 1.43 -12.04
C GLY A 239 42.23 1.45 -10.51
N GLN A 240 41.81 2.53 -9.86
CA GLN A 240 41.88 2.70 -8.41
C GLN A 240 40.71 2.01 -7.69
N ARG A 241 41.04 1.01 -6.85
CA ARG A 241 40.00 0.23 -6.11
C ARG A 241 39.38 0.94 -4.89
N GLY A 242 39.86 2.13 -4.51
CA GLY A 242 39.51 2.79 -3.23
C GLY A 242 38.32 3.78 -3.25
N ALA A 243 37.84 4.19 -4.41
CA ALA A 243 36.83 5.26 -4.52
C ALA A 243 35.44 4.90 -3.97
N ARG A 244 35.13 3.61 -3.78
CA ARG A 244 33.82 3.11 -3.36
C ARG A 244 33.43 3.50 -1.92
N GLY A 245 34.42 3.62 -1.02
CA GLY A 245 34.16 3.94 0.40
C GLY A 245 33.64 5.37 0.60
N ASN A 246 34.27 6.35 -0.05
CA ASN A 246 33.86 7.75 0.06
C ASN A 246 32.49 8.00 -0.61
N PHE A 247 32.20 7.28 -1.70
CA PHE A 247 30.92 7.39 -2.39
C PHE A 247 29.75 6.88 -1.55
N MET A 248 29.93 5.83 -0.75
CA MET A 248 28.87 5.32 0.14
C MET A 248 28.43 6.36 1.20
N ASN A 249 29.34 7.21 1.65
CA ASN A 249 29.00 8.30 2.57
C ASN A 249 28.16 9.39 1.87
N VAL A 250 28.50 9.72 0.62
CA VAL A 250 27.72 10.68 -0.19
C VAL A 250 26.34 10.13 -0.49
N LEU A 251 26.23 8.85 -0.82
CA LEU A 251 24.97 8.17 -1.06
C LEU A 251 24.09 8.17 0.18
N ALA A 252 24.67 7.88 1.35
CA ALA A 252 23.94 7.91 2.63
C ALA A 252 23.43 9.33 2.98
N ALA A 253 24.23 10.36 2.70
CA ALA A 253 23.84 11.75 2.92
C ALA A 253 22.67 12.15 2.00
N ALA A 254 22.74 11.84 0.71
CA ALA A 254 21.68 12.11 -0.25
C ALA A 254 20.39 11.36 0.11
N ALA A 255 20.48 10.08 0.48
CA ALA A 255 19.33 9.29 0.93
C ALA A 255 18.70 9.84 2.22
N SER A 256 19.51 10.29 3.18
CA SER A 256 19.00 10.89 4.43
C SER A 256 18.24 12.18 4.20
N LEU A 257 18.64 12.96 3.20
CA LEU A 257 17.96 14.18 2.82
C LEU A 257 16.56 13.87 2.25
N LEU A 258 16.45 12.89 1.36
CA LEU A 258 15.15 12.49 0.79
C LEU A 258 14.16 12.06 1.87
N LEU A 259 14.63 11.37 2.91
CA LEU A 259 13.77 10.98 4.03
C LEU A 259 13.25 12.17 4.83
N ARG A 260 14.01 13.27 4.90
CA ARG A 260 13.56 14.53 5.58
C ARG A 260 12.46 15.25 4.79
N PHE A 261 12.43 15.12 3.47
CA PHE A 261 11.39 15.72 2.61
C PHE A 261 10.16 14.80 2.44
N ALA A 262 10.24 13.55 2.89
CA ALA A 262 9.14 12.58 2.82
C ALA A 262 8.25 12.58 4.07
N MET A 263 8.63 13.30 5.12
CA MET A 263 7.78 13.49 6.32
C MET A 263 7.13 14.87 6.26
N PRO A 264 5.79 14.93 6.32
CA PRO A 264 5.06 16.19 6.43
C PRO A 264 5.35 16.89 7.75
#